data_7ae3c7e4694ea52d93c24f3382f8377e
#
_entry.id   7ae3c7e4694ea52d93c24f3382f8377e
#
_cell.length_a   1.000
_cell.length_b   1.000
_cell.length_c   1.000
_cell.angle_alpha   90.00
_cell.angle_beta   90.00
_cell.angle_gamma   90.00
#
_symmetry.space_group_name_H-M   'P 1'
#
loop_
_entity.id
_entity.type
_entity.pdbx_description
1 polymer ?
#
loop_
_entity_poly.entity_id
_entity_poly.type
_entity_poly.pdbx_seq_one_letter_code
_entity_poly.pdbx_strand_id
1 'polypeptide(L)'
;MNYALDNGHKWNVMVGRYDYELGNNMGLIYGNNFDGAQLKFADNKMAATVGYGKFKEGDLNDSKTAYGELEGFFGGGSVAGSAVGVYYNDFNASSGVSAGDAKVWGAYASLNFAKKFNLNAEAYRVNYDKASVADADGFSAKLKYGKAKFDTPKSWDLWVNYINIEDGAADDSGTGSWRTNVNNTKGWAAGADYTFAKNAQLQVFQTFDTKIEKTGKDRDELTRAQFVFVF
;
A
#
# COMPACT_ATOMS: atom_id res chain seq x y z
N MET A 1 -11.54 13.09 -14.08
CA MET A 1 -12.67 12.95 -15.03
C MET A 1 -12.80 11.48 -15.36
N ASN A 2 -13.95 10.87 -15.13
CA ASN A 2 -14.14 9.42 -15.29
C ASN A 2 -15.02 9.16 -16.52
N TYR A 3 -14.53 8.35 -17.45
CA TYR A 3 -15.29 7.92 -18.63
C TYR A 3 -15.60 6.42 -18.53
N ALA A 4 -16.87 6.04 -18.57
CA ALA A 4 -17.31 4.66 -18.68
C ALA A 4 -17.70 4.39 -20.15
N LEU A 5 -17.18 3.35 -20.76
CA LEU A 5 -17.63 2.85 -22.05
C LEU A 5 -18.72 1.81 -21.85
N ASP A 6 -19.71 1.82 -22.73
CA ASP A 6 -20.99 1.06 -22.62
C ASP A 6 -20.85 -0.48 -22.78
N ASN A 7 -19.64 -1.00 -22.91
CA ASN A 7 -19.36 -2.43 -23.18
C ASN A 7 -18.77 -3.18 -21.97
N GLY A 8 -18.97 -2.66 -20.75
CA GLY A 8 -18.40 -3.25 -19.52
C GLY A 8 -16.93 -2.91 -19.28
N HIS A 9 -16.27 -2.24 -20.21
CA HIS A 9 -14.92 -1.70 -20.03
C HIS A 9 -15.01 -0.27 -19.50
N LYS A 10 -14.20 0.02 -18.49
CA LYS A 10 -14.15 1.36 -17.90
C LYS A 10 -12.80 2.00 -18.16
N TRP A 11 -12.80 3.12 -18.81
CA TRP A 11 -11.66 4.03 -18.89
C TRP A 11 -11.81 5.11 -17.84
N ASN A 12 -10.76 5.32 -17.07
CA ASN A 12 -10.68 6.39 -16.08
C ASN A 12 -9.48 7.25 -16.41
N VAL A 13 -9.71 8.56 -16.54
CA VAL A 13 -8.64 9.55 -16.71
C VAL A 13 -8.69 10.48 -15.52
N MET A 14 -7.60 10.57 -14.78
CA MET A 14 -7.43 11.54 -13.71
C MET A 14 -6.34 12.53 -14.09
N VAL A 15 -6.58 13.81 -13.85
CA VAL A 15 -5.60 14.89 -14.06
C VAL A 15 -5.73 15.88 -12.92
N GLY A 16 -4.61 16.25 -12.32
CA GLY A 16 -4.55 17.16 -11.18
C GLY A 16 -4.02 16.48 -9.93
N ARG A 17 -4.53 16.89 -8.77
CA ARG A 17 -4.16 16.29 -7.47
C ARG A 17 -5.09 15.12 -7.13
N TYR A 18 -4.50 14.00 -6.74
CA TYR A 18 -5.19 12.79 -6.27
C TYR A 18 -4.32 12.01 -5.29
N ASP A 19 -4.96 11.15 -4.50
CA ASP A 19 -4.25 10.20 -3.64
C ASP A 19 -3.65 9.10 -4.51
N TYR A 20 -2.36 8.84 -4.32
CA TYR A 20 -1.62 7.79 -5.02
C TYR A 20 -0.96 6.88 -4.01
N GLU A 21 -1.26 5.60 -4.12
CA GLU A 21 -0.59 4.54 -3.36
C GLU A 21 0.31 3.75 -4.31
N LEU A 22 1.58 3.64 -3.97
CA LEU A 22 2.53 2.80 -4.68
C LEU A 22 2.50 1.41 -4.04
N GLY A 23 2.12 0.42 -4.83
CA GLY A 23 1.85 -0.94 -4.39
C GLY A 23 0.38 -1.19 -4.05
N ASN A 24 0.09 -2.32 -3.41
CA ASN A 24 -1.28 -2.71 -3.12
C ASN A 24 -1.68 -2.44 -1.67
N ASN A 25 -2.51 -1.45 -1.44
CA ASN A 25 -3.25 -1.22 -0.17
C ASN A 25 -2.40 -1.08 1.11
N MET A 26 -1.12 -1.19 1.03
CA MET A 26 -0.24 -1.03 2.18
C MET A 26 0.48 0.31 2.14
N GLY A 27 0.59 0.90 0.93
CA GLY A 27 1.29 2.16 0.71
C GLY A 27 2.67 2.17 1.38
N LEU A 28 3.39 1.06 1.37
CA LEU A 28 4.62 0.88 2.14
C LEU A 28 5.73 1.82 1.66
N ILE A 29 5.73 2.15 0.38
CA ILE A 29 6.69 3.05 -0.23
C ILE A 29 6.15 4.46 -0.19
N TYR A 30 4.94 4.68 -0.67
CA TYR A 30 4.28 5.97 -0.74
C TYR A 30 2.76 5.81 -0.72
N GLY A 31 2.04 6.66 -0.01
CA GLY A 31 0.59 6.66 0.05
C GLY A 31 0.06 8.03 0.44
N ASN A 32 0.09 8.99 -0.49
CA ASN A 32 -0.31 10.37 -0.20
C ASN A 32 -0.60 11.16 -1.48
N ASN A 33 -0.71 12.49 -1.38
CA ASN A 33 -1.01 13.41 -2.46
C ASN A 33 0.00 13.32 -3.62
N PHE A 34 -0.54 13.29 -4.83
CA PHE A 34 0.20 13.22 -6.08
C PHE A 34 -0.38 14.21 -7.12
N ASP A 35 0.45 15.01 -7.73
CA ASP A 35 0.07 15.93 -8.80
C ASP A 35 0.48 15.33 -10.15
N GLY A 36 -0.49 14.91 -10.96
CA GLY A 36 -0.17 14.25 -12.22
C GLY A 36 -1.35 13.94 -13.11
N ALA A 37 -1.11 13.01 -14.02
CA ALA A 37 -2.10 12.42 -14.87
C ALA A 37 -2.03 10.90 -14.84
N GLN A 38 -3.17 10.24 -14.85
CA GLN A 38 -3.31 8.79 -14.86
C GLN A 38 -4.35 8.38 -15.89
N LEU A 39 -4.05 7.33 -16.62
CA LEU A 39 -5.01 6.60 -17.45
C LEU A 39 -5.13 5.17 -16.89
N LYS A 40 -6.34 4.76 -16.56
CA LYS A 40 -6.67 3.40 -16.11
C LYS A 40 -7.69 2.78 -17.05
N PHE A 41 -7.41 1.58 -17.50
CA PHE A 41 -8.37 0.67 -18.11
C PHE A 41 -8.74 -0.40 -17.09
N ALA A 42 -10.01 -0.76 -16.99
CA ALA A 42 -10.45 -1.89 -16.15
C ALA A 42 -11.64 -2.60 -16.76
N ASP A 43 -11.66 -3.91 -16.62
CA ASP A 43 -12.82 -4.77 -16.83
C ASP A 43 -12.99 -5.73 -15.64
N ASN A 44 -13.83 -6.78 -15.76
CA ASN A 44 -14.05 -7.76 -14.69
C ASN A 44 -12.94 -8.81 -14.55
N LYS A 45 -11.92 -8.80 -15.38
CA LYS A 45 -10.80 -9.76 -15.35
C LYS A 45 -9.46 -9.10 -15.05
N MET A 46 -9.29 -7.84 -15.47
CA MET A 46 -8.01 -7.16 -15.35
C MET A 46 -8.15 -5.64 -15.26
N ALA A 47 -7.12 -5.01 -14.74
CA ALA A 47 -6.91 -3.58 -14.88
C ALA A 47 -5.48 -3.30 -15.33
N ALA A 48 -5.30 -2.20 -16.08
CA ALA A 48 -4.01 -1.67 -16.46
C ALA A 48 -4.01 -0.17 -16.17
N THR A 49 -2.99 0.30 -15.48
CA THR A 49 -2.83 1.70 -15.10
C THR A 49 -1.49 2.21 -15.57
N VAL A 50 -1.45 3.40 -16.15
CA VAL A 50 -0.21 4.14 -16.43
C VAL A 50 -0.39 5.58 -15.98
N GLY A 51 0.69 6.20 -15.51
CA GLY A 51 0.62 7.59 -15.08
C GLY A 51 1.99 8.27 -15.04
N TYR A 52 1.95 9.58 -14.87
CA TYR A 52 3.12 10.42 -14.73
C TYR A 52 2.78 11.64 -13.86
N GLY A 53 3.67 12.02 -12.96
CA GLY A 53 3.49 13.20 -12.14
C GLY A 53 4.55 13.36 -11.06
N LYS A 54 4.19 14.02 -9.96
CA LYS A 54 5.05 14.35 -8.85
C LYS A 54 4.45 13.94 -7.51
N PHE A 55 5.27 13.43 -6.64
CA PHE A 55 4.95 13.29 -5.21
C PHE A 55 4.85 14.66 -4.55
N LYS A 56 3.97 14.77 -3.56
CA LYS A 56 3.73 16.06 -2.88
C LYS A 56 3.99 16.03 -1.39
N GLU A 57 4.42 14.91 -0.87
CA GLU A 57 4.68 14.74 0.56
C GLU A 57 5.86 13.78 0.81
N GLY A 58 6.37 13.80 2.04
CA GLY A 58 7.46 12.95 2.49
C GLY A 58 8.82 13.32 1.91
N ASP A 59 9.74 12.40 2.00
CA ASP A 59 11.10 12.55 1.49
C ASP A 59 11.13 12.60 -0.06
N LEU A 60 10.10 12.03 -0.71
CA LEU A 60 9.96 12.05 -2.17
C LEU A 60 9.32 13.34 -2.71
N ASN A 61 9.01 14.33 -1.84
CA ASN A 61 8.34 15.56 -2.28
C ASN A 61 9.03 16.20 -3.49
N ASP A 62 8.20 16.59 -4.48
CA ASP A 62 8.60 17.16 -5.78
C ASP A 62 9.42 16.23 -6.69
N SER A 63 9.73 15.00 -6.26
CA SER A 63 10.25 13.97 -7.16
C SER A 63 9.19 13.56 -8.18
N LYS A 64 9.61 13.28 -9.40
CA LYS A 64 8.72 12.85 -10.48
C LYS A 64 8.76 11.34 -10.64
N THR A 65 7.67 10.76 -11.11
CA THR A 65 7.65 9.35 -11.51
C THR A 65 6.80 9.11 -12.73
N ALA A 66 7.27 8.21 -13.60
CA ALA A 66 6.44 7.49 -14.54
C ALA A 66 6.14 6.11 -13.93
N TYR A 67 4.89 5.66 -13.99
CA TYR A 67 4.50 4.40 -13.40
C TYR A 67 3.55 3.60 -14.27
N GLY A 68 3.55 2.29 -14.06
CA GLY A 68 2.64 1.34 -14.66
C GLY A 68 2.28 0.22 -13.71
N GLU A 69 1.06 -0.27 -13.81
CA GLU A 69 0.52 -1.37 -13.02
C GLU A 69 -0.37 -2.26 -13.89
N LEU A 70 -0.25 -3.57 -13.69
CA LEU A 70 -1.14 -4.57 -14.26
C LEU A 70 -1.73 -5.42 -13.15
N GLU A 71 -3.04 -5.62 -13.19
CA GLU A 71 -3.80 -6.31 -12.16
C GLU A 71 -4.73 -7.35 -12.81
N GLY A 72 -4.79 -8.55 -12.24
CA GLY A 72 -5.70 -9.62 -12.64
C GLY A 72 -6.69 -9.93 -11.53
N PHE A 73 -7.98 -10.11 -11.88
CA PHE A 73 -9.05 -10.35 -10.93
C PHE A 73 -9.59 -11.78 -11.03
N PHE A 74 -9.87 -12.38 -9.88
CA PHE A 74 -10.49 -13.69 -9.78
C PHE A 74 -11.98 -13.55 -9.43
N GLY A 75 -12.84 -13.91 -10.39
CA GLY A 75 -14.28 -13.61 -10.31
C GLY A 75 -15.15 -14.72 -9.70
N GLY A 76 -14.62 -15.90 -9.36
CA GLY A 76 -15.47 -17.04 -9.03
C GLY A 76 -15.06 -17.88 -7.82
N GLY A 77 -16.03 -18.62 -7.28
CA GLY A 77 -15.82 -19.62 -6.23
C GLY A 77 -15.39 -19.06 -4.90
N SER A 78 -14.55 -19.81 -4.19
CA SER A 78 -14.04 -19.46 -2.86
C SER A 78 -13.04 -18.31 -2.85
N VAL A 79 -12.53 -17.92 -4.01
CA VAL A 79 -11.54 -16.84 -4.19
C VAL A 79 -12.14 -15.59 -4.87
N ALA A 80 -13.45 -15.50 -4.97
CA ALA A 80 -14.13 -14.35 -5.57
C ALA A 80 -13.71 -13.04 -4.92
N GLY A 81 -13.41 -12.04 -5.76
CA GLY A 81 -12.90 -10.72 -5.31
C GLY A 81 -11.42 -10.72 -4.91
N SER A 82 -10.67 -11.74 -5.30
CA SER A 82 -9.21 -11.76 -5.20
C SER A 82 -8.55 -11.06 -6.39
N ALA A 83 -7.35 -10.54 -6.16
CA ALA A 83 -6.54 -9.90 -7.20
C ALA A 83 -5.06 -10.26 -7.02
N VAL A 84 -4.32 -10.22 -8.12
CA VAL A 84 -2.86 -10.21 -8.14
C VAL A 84 -2.39 -9.12 -9.09
N GLY A 85 -1.27 -8.48 -8.79
CA GLY A 85 -0.76 -7.42 -9.63
C GLY A 85 0.75 -7.31 -9.60
N VAL A 86 1.26 -6.60 -10.59
CA VAL A 86 2.66 -6.19 -10.69
C VAL A 86 2.71 -4.70 -11.03
N TYR A 87 3.73 -4.01 -10.53
CA TYR A 87 3.90 -2.58 -10.78
C TYR A 87 5.36 -2.21 -11.02
N TYR A 88 5.55 -1.10 -11.68
CA TYR A 88 6.84 -0.50 -11.95
C TYR A 88 6.74 1.03 -11.85
N ASN A 89 7.73 1.64 -11.20
CA ASN A 89 7.88 3.08 -11.10
C ASN A 89 9.31 3.48 -11.45
N ASP A 90 9.46 4.52 -12.25
CA ASP A 90 10.74 5.14 -12.58
C ASP A 90 10.78 6.54 -11.95
N PHE A 91 11.60 6.69 -10.91
CA PHE A 91 11.70 7.89 -10.11
C PHE A 91 12.83 8.79 -10.59
N ASN A 92 12.51 10.05 -10.85
CA ASN A 92 13.47 11.13 -11.01
C ASN A 92 13.45 11.98 -9.74
N ALA A 93 14.47 11.82 -8.91
CA ALA A 93 14.57 12.46 -7.62
C ALA A 93 14.61 13.99 -7.72
N SER A 94 13.94 14.67 -6.80
CA SER A 94 14.13 16.09 -6.60
C SER A 94 15.50 16.37 -5.96
N SER A 95 15.97 17.60 -6.04
CA SER A 95 17.29 18.00 -5.51
C SER A 95 17.45 17.77 -3.99
N GLY A 96 16.33 17.57 -3.27
CA GLY A 96 16.34 17.28 -1.84
C GLY A 96 16.51 15.80 -1.50
N VAL A 97 16.35 14.91 -2.47
CA VAL A 97 16.44 13.46 -2.25
C VAL A 97 17.88 12.98 -2.37
N SER A 98 18.52 12.72 -1.25
CA SER A 98 19.94 12.36 -1.20
C SER A 98 20.26 11.01 -1.85
N ALA A 99 19.31 10.09 -1.87
CA ALA A 99 19.45 8.77 -2.48
C ALA A 99 19.52 8.83 -4.02
N GLY A 100 18.98 9.88 -4.65
CA GLY A 100 18.97 10.06 -6.10
C GLY A 100 17.83 9.32 -6.80
N ASP A 101 17.98 9.15 -8.11
CA ASP A 101 17.00 8.45 -8.96
C ASP A 101 16.93 6.96 -8.61
N ALA A 102 15.75 6.38 -8.77
CA ALA A 102 15.53 4.98 -8.45
C ALA A 102 14.44 4.36 -9.32
N LYS A 103 14.46 3.04 -9.43
CA LYS A 103 13.43 2.23 -10.07
C LYS A 103 12.83 1.29 -9.05
N VAL A 104 11.51 1.27 -8.96
CA VAL A 104 10.79 0.36 -8.08
C VAL A 104 9.96 -0.60 -8.90
N TRP A 105 10.06 -1.86 -8.61
CA TRP A 105 9.19 -2.88 -9.15
C TRP A 105 8.74 -3.83 -8.06
N GLY A 106 7.51 -4.29 -8.17
CA GLY A 106 6.93 -5.16 -7.17
C GLY A 106 5.78 -5.98 -7.70
N ALA A 107 5.37 -6.90 -6.85
CA ALA A 107 4.22 -7.76 -7.07
C ALA A 107 3.41 -7.90 -5.79
N TYR A 108 2.11 -8.03 -5.95
CA TYR A 108 1.20 -8.20 -4.82
C TYR A 108 0.10 -9.21 -5.09
N ALA A 109 -0.50 -9.69 -4.01
CA ALA A 109 -1.69 -10.52 -4.04
C ALA A 109 -2.66 -10.11 -2.94
N SER A 110 -3.94 -10.01 -3.27
CA SER A 110 -5.05 -9.87 -2.32
C SER A 110 -5.98 -11.06 -2.52
N LEU A 111 -5.91 -12.05 -1.64
CA LEU A 111 -6.58 -13.34 -1.80
C LEU A 111 -7.68 -13.50 -0.75
N ASN A 112 -8.93 -13.63 -1.20
CA ASN A 112 -10.04 -14.02 -0.36
C ASN A 112 -10.18 -15.56 -0.37
N PHE A 113 -10.33 -16.18 0.79
CA PHE A 113 -10.54 -17.61 0.90
C PHE A 113 -11.38 -17.98 2.12
N ALA A 114 -11.95 -19.19 2.07
CA ALA A 114 -12.79 -19.72 3.15
C ALA A 114 -13.87 -18.73 3.66
N LYS A 115 -14.40 -17.87 2.76
CA LYS A 115 -15.45 -16.86 2.99
C LYS A 115 -15.14 -15.73 3.97
N LYS A 116 -14.20 -15.91 4.89
CA LYS A 116 -13.91 -14.92 5.96
C LYS A 116 -12.45 -14.50 6.03
N PHE A 117 -11.56 -15.17 5.32
CA PHE A 117 -10.15 -14.84 5.32
C PHE A 117 -9.78 -14.00 4.11
N ASN A 118 -8.90 -13.05 4.34
CA ASN A 118 -8.22 -12.28 3.30
C ASN A 118 -6.72 -12.25 3.61
N LEU A 119 -5.89 -12.62 2.64
CA LEU A 119 -4.44 -12.49 2.68
C LEU A 119 -4.04 -11.38 1.72
N ASN A 120 -3.43 -10.33 2.21
CA ASN A 120 -2.72 -9.34 1.41
C ASN A 120 -1.22 -9.57 1.58
N ALA A 121 -0.50 -9.71 0.48
CA ALA A 121 0.95 -9.83 0.49
C ALA A 121 1.54 -8.98 -0.62
N GLU A 122 2.70 -8.40 -0.38
CA GLU A 122 3.43 -7.56 -1.31
C GLU A 122 4.92 -7.78 -1.12
N ALA A 123 5.66 -7.86 -2.23
CA ALA A 123 7.11 -7.86 -2.27
C ALA A 123 7.59 -6.91 -3.36
N TYR A 124 8.62 -6.12 -3.07
CA TYR A 124 9.15 -5.15 -4.01
C TYR A 124 10.64 -4.90 -3.81
N ARG A 125 11.25 -4.33 -4.84
CA ARG A 125 12.65 -3.89 -4.82
C ARG A 125 12.77 -2.46 -5.30
N VAL A 126 13.59 -1.68 -4.61
CA VAL A 126 14.04 -0.35 -4.98
C VAL A 126 15.47 -0.47 -5.50
N ASN A 127 15.69 -0.16 -6.78
CA ASN A 127 17.02 -0.12 -7.39
C ASN A 127 17.43 1.33 -7.54
N TYR A 128 18.48 1.73 -6.85
CA TYR A 128 19.03 3.09 -6.90
C TYR A 128 20.03 3.24 -8.03
N ASP A 129 19.90 4.31 -8.84
CA ASP A 129 20.87 4.59 -9.92
C ASP A 129 22.22 5.08 -9.40
N LYS A 130 22.27 5.56 -8.14
CA LYS A 130 23.48 6.05 -7.48
C LYS A 130 24.26 4.90 -6.87
N ALA A 131 25.42 4.56 -7.45
CA ALA A 131 26.26 3.43 -7.04
C ALA A 131 26.69 3.41 -5.54
N SER A 132 26.61 4.55 -4.85
CA SER A 132 26.91 4.63 -3.41
C SER A 132 25.72 4.32 -2.50
N VAL A 133 24.54 4.08 -3.07
CA VAL A 133 23.32 3.72 -2.35
C VAL A 133 23.00 2.27 -2.71
N ALA A 134 22.86 1.42 -1.69
CA ALA A 134 22.49 0.02 -1.92
C ALA A 134 21.02 -0.09 -2.32
N ASP A 135 20.72 -1.04 -3.19
CA ASP A 135 19.34 -1.45 -3.45
C ASP A 135 18.68 -1.93 -2.16
N ALA A 136 17.35 -1.83 -2.08
CA ALA A 136 16.61 -2.18 -0.89
C ALA A 136 15.34 -2.98 -1.24
N ASP A 137 15.04 -3.98 -0.43
CA ASP A 137 13.88 -4.85 -0.59
C ASP A 137 12.81 -4.55 0.49
N GLY A 138 11.55 -4.70 0.10
CA GLY A 138 10.43 -4.61 1.02
C GLY A 138 9.47 -5.76 0.86
N PHE A 139 8.97 -6.24 1.99
CA PHE A 139 7.98 -7.31 2.07
C PHE A 139 6.94 -7.02 3.14
N SER A 140 5.68 -7.32 2.83
CA SER A 140 4.58 -7.33 3.81
C SER A 140 3.64 -8.49 3.54
N ALA A 141 3.10 -9.08 4.62
CA ALA A 141 2.02 -10.05 4.53
C ALA A 141 1.02 -9.84 5.68
N LYS A 142 -0.25 -9.60 5.36
CA LYS A 142 -1.34 -9.38 6.31
C LYS A 142 -2.43 -10.41 6.11
N LEU A 143 -2.67 -11.21 7.13
CA LEU A 143 -3.81 -12.13 7.18
C LEU A 143 -4.92 -11.50 8.03
N LYS A 144 -6.11 -11.42 7.46
CA LYS A 144 -7.32 -10.90 8.10
C LYS A 144 -8.39 -11.98 8.20
N TYR A 145 -9.09 -12.04 9.33
CA TYR A 145 -10.28 -12.83 9.54
C TYR A 145 -11.46 -11.94 9.87
N GLY A 146 -12.57 -12.10 9.15
CA GLY A 146 -13.74 -11.22 9.25
C GLY A 146 -13.65 -10.03 8.32
N LYS A 147 -14.55 -9.07 8.50
CA LYS A 147 -14.57 -7.82 7.73
C LYS A 147 -15.33 -6.75 8.50
N ALA A 148 -14.63 -5.84 9.13
CA ALA A 148 -15.22 -4.62 9.65
C ALA A 148 -15.60 -3.70 8.49
N LYS A 149 -16.81 -3.16 8.51
CA LYS A 149 -17.35 -2.26 7.48
C LYS A 149 -18.00 -1.05 8.15
N PHE A 150 -17.63 0.14 7.74
CA PHE A 150 -18.18 1.39 8.30
C PHE A 150 -19.71 1.51 8.20
N ASP A 151 -20.30 0.95 7.13
CA ASP A 151 -21.74 0.94 6.88
C ASP A 151 -22.53 -0.11 7.68
N THR A 152 -21.84 -1.06 8.31
CA THR A 152 -22.43 -2.24 8.95
C THR A 152 -22.06 -2.28 10.43
N PRO A 153 -22.91 -1.73 11.34
CA PRO A 153 -22.69 -1.82 12.78
C PRO A 153 -22.56 -3.27 13.26
N LYS A 154 -21.73 -3.48 14.29
CA LYS A 154 -21.36 -4.78 14.86
C LYS A 154 -20.49 -5.66 13.96
N SER A 155 -20.10 -5.19 12.77
CA SER A 155 -19.07 -5.88 11.97
C SER A 155 -17.69 -5.70 12.59
N TRP A 156 -16.85 -6.70 12.44
CA TRP A 156 -15.51 -6.73 13.01
C TRP A 156 -14.56 -7.57 12.17
N ASP A 157 -13.29 -7.33 12.36
CA ASP A 157 -12.23 -8.22 11.91
C ASP A 157 -11.07 -8.29 12.89
N LEU A 158 -10.28 -9.35 12.74
CA LEU A 158 -9.00 -9.55 13.39
C LEU A 158 -7.93 -9.69 12.32
N TRP A 159 -6.74 -9.20 12.60
CA TRP A 159 -5.65 -9.32 11.65
C TRP A 159 -4.29 -9.50 12.32
N VAL A 160 -3.40 -10.14 11.60
CA VAL A 160 -1.98 -10.20 11.90
C VAL A 160 -1.20 -9.79 10.66
N ASN A 161 -0.14 -9.02 10.84
CA ASN A 161 0.71 -8.54 9.76
C ASN A 161 2.18 -8.72 10.12
N TYR A 162 2.97 -9.15 9.15
CA TYR A 162 4.42 -9.14 9.20
C TYR A 162 4.95 -8.17 8.16
N ILE A 163 5.99 -7.42 8.51
CA ILE A 163 6.77 -6.61 7.56
C ILE A 163 8.26 -6.93 7.70
N ASN A 164 8.98 -6.77 6.58
CA ASN A 164 10.43 -6.72 6.52
C ASN A 164 10.81 -5.68 5.46
N ILE A 165 11.18 -4.51 5.91
CA ILE A 165 11.45 -3.33 5.08
C ILE A 165 12.89 -2.92 5.32
N GLU A 166 13.73 -3.10 4.32
CA GLU A 166 15.14 -2.70 4.37
C GLU A 166 15.30 -1.17 4.41
N ASP A 167 16.49 -0.74 4.81
CA ASP A 167 16.89 0.67 4.83
C ASP A 167 16.91 1.24 3.41
N GLY A 168 16.05 2.21 3.13
CA GLY A 168 15.83 2.77 1.79
C GLY A 168 14.64 2.17 1.03
N ALA A 169 13.94 1.17 1.57
CA ALA A 169 12.81 0.56 0.88
C ALA A 169 11.48 1.29 1.11
N ALA A 170 11.37 2.22 2.03
CA ALA A 170 10.15 2.98 2.29
C ALA A 170 10.44 4.46 2.48
N ASP A 171 9.48 5.29 2.08
CA ASP A 171 9.48 6.74 2.32
C ASP A 171 8.92 7.08 3.71
N ASP A 172 9.35 8.21 4.27
CA ASP A 172 8.87 8.72 5.56
C ASP A 172 7.48 9.38 5.48
N SER A 173 6.85 9.46 4.32
CA SER A 173 5.49 10.01 4.17
C SER A 173 4.41 9.19 4.90
N GLY A 174 4.84 8.14 5.55
CA GLY A 174 4.11 7.47 6.60
C GLY A 174 2.75 6.97 6.18
N THR A 175 2.72 5.96 5.43
CA THR A 175 1.48 5.29 5.09
C THR A 175 0.83 4.57 6.25
N GLY A 176 1.48 4.57 7.36
CA GLY A 176 0.91 4.48 8.69
C GLY A 176 0.00 3.32 9.01
N SER A 177 0.07 2.19 8.34
CA SER A 177 -0.67 1.05 8.86
C SER A 177 -0.12 0.58 10.20
N TRP A 178 1.18 0.75 10.43
CA TRP A 178 1.83 0.37 11.67
C TRP A 178 2.36 1.55 12.48
N ARG A 179 3.26 2.30 11.88
CA ARG A 179 3.91 3.47 12.49
C ARG A 179 4.22 4.49 11.40
N THR A 180 4.46 5.70 11.79
CA THR A 180 4.71 6.81 10.87
C THR A 180 5.95 6.59 9.99
N ASN A 181 6.90 5.79 10.42
CA ASN A 181 8.08 5.40 9.66
C ASN A 181 8.31 3.90 9.77
N VAL A 182 8.15 3.17 8.67
CA VAL A 182 8.41 1.73 8.57
C VAL A 182 9.73 1.40 7.90
N ASN A 183 10.45 2.40 7.39
CA ASN A 183 11.77 2.20 6.79
C ASN A 183 12.72 1.52 7.79
N ASN A 184 13.56 0.61 7.31
CA ASN A 184 14.51 -0.13 8.12
C ASN A 184 13.85 -0.84 9.32
N THR A 185 12.73 -1.52 9.07
CA THR A 185 11.93 -2.15 10.13
C THR A 185 11.48 -3.54 9.74
N LYS A 186 11.63 -4.50 10.65
CA LYS A 186 10.98 -5.81 10.56
C LYS A 186 10.28 -6.15 11.87
N GLY A 187 9.20 -6.94 11.76
CA GLY A 187 8.46 -7.37 12.94
C GLY A 187 7.01 -7.66 12.63
N TRP A 188 6.24 -7.85 13.69
CA TRP A 188 4.85 -8.24 13.63
C TRP A 188 3.94 -7.18 14.23
N ALA A 189 2.69 -7.17 13.78
CA ALA A 189 1.58 -6.49 14.43
C ALA A 189 0.34 -7.38 14.41
N ALA A 190 -0.49 -7.27 15.44
CA ALA A 190 -1.81 -7.86 15.46
C ALA A 190 -2.83 -6.83 15.93
N GLY A 191 -4.02 -6.87 15.37
CA GLY A 191 -5.05 -5.88 15.68
C GLY A 191 -6.46 -6.38 15.44
N ALA A 192 -7.40 -5.53 15.82
CA ALA A 192 -8.83 -5.72 15.67
C ALA A 192 -9.50 -4.41 15.29
N ASP A 193 -10.47 -4.48 14.38
CA ASP A 193 -11.32 -3.39 14.00
C ASP A 193 -12.78 -3.75 14.35
N TYR A 194 -13.51 -2.84 14.96
CA TYR A 194 -14.91 -3.02 15.36
C TYR A 194 -15.76 -1.81 15.02
N THR A 195 -16.77 -2.00 14.18
CA THR A 195 -17.74 -0.96 13.83
C THR A 195 -18.84 -0.93 14.89
N PHE A 196 -18.76 0.00 15.83
CA PHE A 196 -19.74 0.09 16.92
C PHE A 196 -21.02 0.86 16.54
N ALA A 197 -20.93 1.75 15.55
CA ALA A 197 -22.06 2.46 14.95
C ALA A 197 -21.81 2.67 13.45
N LYS A 198 -22.84 3.01 12.69
CA LYS A 198 -22.69 3.39 11.28
C LYS A 198 -21.68 4.53 11.16
N ASN A 199 -20.71 4.37 10.28
CA ASN A 199 -19.61 5.31 10.03
C ASN A 199 -18.68 5.55 11.24
N ALA A 200 -18.69 4.67 12.25
CA ALA A 200 -17.85 4.80 13.43
C ALA A 200 -17.19 3.47 13.81
N GLN A 201 -15.87 3.45 13.87
CA GLN A 201 -15.05 2.28 14.13
C GLN A 201 -14.07 2.51 15.27
N LEU A 202 -13.88 1.50 16.13
CA LEU A 202 -12.73 1.38 17.02
C LEU A 202 -11.71 0.48 16.33
N GLN A 203 -10.47 0.95 16.26
CA GLN A 203 -9.33 0.19 15.71
C GLN A 203 -8.25 0.12 16.78
N VAL A 204 -7.77 -1.09 17.06
CA VAL A 204 -6.71 -1.32 18.04
C VAL A 204 -5.66 -2.25 17.47
N PHE A 205 -4.38 -2.00 17.78
CA PHE A 205 -3.32 -2.93 17.45
C PHE A 205 -2.13 -2.82 18.40
N GLN A 206 -1.32 -3.86 18.39
CA GLN A 206 -0.04 -3.97 19.09
C GLN A 206 1.01 -4.51 18.14
N THR A 207 2.21 -3.90 18.13
CA THR A 207 3.39 -4.46 17.48
C THR A 207 4.15 -5.37 18.45
N PHE A 208 4.91 -6.31 17.93
CA PHE A 208 5.73 -7.22 18.71
C PHE A 208 6.90 -7.80 17.88
N ASP A 209 7.99 -8.12 18.56
CA ASP A 209 9.26 -8.54 17.95
C ASP A 209 9.74 -7.56 16.88
N THR A 210 9.57 -6.25 17.16
CA THR A 210 9.96 -5.19 16.23
C THR A 210 11.46 -4.91 16.34
N LYS A 211 12.13 -4.89 15.21
CA LYS A 211 13.58 -4.70 15.12
C LYS A 211 13.93 -3.68 14.04
N ILE A 212 15.06 -3.02 14.23
CA ILE A 212 15.76 -2.32 13.15
C ILE A 212 16.27 -3.40 12.20
N GLU A 213 15.81 -3.39 10.95
CA GLU A 213 16.08 -4.48 10.01
C GLU A 213 17.58 -4.73 9.82
N LYS A 214 18.32 -3.67 9.49
CA LYS A 214 19.77 -3.69 9.20
C LYS A 214 20.65 -4.19 10.34
N THR A 215 20.28 -3.93 11.58
CA THR A 215 21.12 -4.21 12.75
C THR A 215 20.61 -5.35 13.61
N GLY A 216 19.34 -5.74 13.44
CA GLY A 216 18.66 -6.71 14.29
C GLY A 216 18.41 -6.25 15.72
N LYS A 217 18.73 -4.97 16.06
CA LYS A 217 18.47 -4.41 17.39
C LYS A 217 16.98 -4.22 17.60
N ASP A 218 16.53 -4.41 18.83
CA ASP A 218 15.15 -4.17 19.20
C ASP A 218 14.75 -2.71 18.93
N ARG A 219 13.53 -2.53 18.50
CA ARG A 219 12.88 -1.24 18.28
C ARG A 219 11.64 -1.18 19.18
N ASP A 220 11.33 0.02 19.67
CA ASP A 220 10.18 0.20 20.56
C ASP A 220 8.89 -0.36 19.99
N GLU A 221 8.16 -1.10 20.81
CA GLU A 221 6.85 -1.61 20.47
C GLU A 221 5.80 -0.49 20.54
N LEU A 222 4.78 -0.59 19.70
CA LEU A 222 3.72 0.39 19.57
C LEU A 222 2.37 -0.23 19.89
N THR A 223 1.66 0.36 20.85
CA THR A 223 0.23 0.13 21.08
C THR A 223 -0.54 1.31 20.53
N ARG A 224 -1.55 1.08 19.71
CA ARG A 224 -2.42 2.11 19.17
C ARG A 224 -3.89 1.73 19.35
N ALA A 225 -4.68 2.69 19.81
CA ALA A 225 -6.13 2.63 19.82
C ALA A 225 -6.69 3.94 19.26
N GLN A 226 -7.60 3.86 18.31
CA GLN A 226 -8.19 5.04 17.70
C GLN A 226 -9.67 4.84 17.40
N PHE A 227 -10.43 5.92 17.47
CA PHE A 227 -11.78 6.01 16.93
C PHE A 227 -11.72 6.69 15.57
N VAL A 228 -12.32 6.07 14.56
CA VAL A 228 -12.38 6.58 13.19
C VAL A 228 -13.84 6.86 12.86
N PHE A 229 -14.11 8.08 12.40
CA PHE A 229 -15.43 8.52 11.95
C PHE A 229 -15.36 8.93 10.48
N VAL A 230 -16.32 8.49 9.69
CA VAL A 230 -16.45 8.81 8.26
C VAL A 230 -17.73 9.62 8.06
N PHE A 231 -17.61 10.78 7.42
CA PHE A 231 -18.71 11.74 7.20
C PHE A 231 -19.09 11.82 5.72
#